data_9355b15b6c40cc1a4d7ffab4fa19708b
#
_entry.id   9355b15b6c40cc1a4d7ffab4fa19708b
#
_cell.length_a   1.000
_cell.length_b   1.000
_cell.length_c   1.000
_cell.angle_alpha   90.00
_cell.angle_beta   90.00
_cell.angle_gamma   90.00
#
_symmetry.space_group_name_H-M   'P 1'
#
loop_
_entity.id
_entity.type
_entity.pdbx_description
1 polymer ?
#
loop_
_entity_poly.entity_id
_entity_poly.type
_entity_poly.pdbx_seq_one_letter_code
_entity_poly.pdbx_strand_id
1 'polypeptide(L)'
;MRSSAASDVYKRQGVLCLEDGKPSIVEYFEMTDDMRNLREADGTLTYRYGVILNYLFRVDQLCKTLDCSLPLHRAFKKVACLTADGTATVKPEQPNGYKLETLVLDMVHMQENCLLYEVEREKEFAPVKNATGVDSVDTARALLKQNGVAL
;
A
#
# COMPACT_ATOMS: atom_id res chain seq x y z
N MET A 1 15.99 -15.90 6.41
CA MET A 1 16.11 -14.42 6.43
C MET A 1 15.26 -13.86 7.54
N ARG A 2 15.82 -12.98 8.37
CA ARG A 2 15.11 -12.43 9.53
C ARG A 2 14.08 -11.41 9.08
N SER A 3 12.83 -11.69 9.36
CA SER A 3 11.66 -10.83 9.14
C SER A 3 11.65 -9.62 10.10
N SER A 4 12.65 -8.74 10.04
CA SER A 4 12.50 -7.42 10.66
C SER A 4 11.61 -6.49 9.83
N ALA A 5 11.32 -6.89 8.60
CA ALA A 5 10.47 -6.13 7.68
C ALA A 5 8.97 -6.38 7.90
N ALA A 6 8.57 -7.50 8.49
CA ALA A 6 7.15 -7.82 8.63
C ALA A 6 6.37 -6.85 9.51
N SER A 7 6.98 -6.30 10.57
CA SER A 7 6.31 -5.31 11.43
C SER A 7 6.13 -3.93 10.77
N ASP A 8 6.91 -3.61 9.73
CA ASP A 8 6.83 -2.33 9.03
C ASP A 8 5.94 -2.37 7.79
N VAL A 9 5.72 -3.57 7.23
CA VAL A 9 4.83 -3.78 6.07
C VAL A 9 3.43 -3.28 6.37
N TYR A 10 2.89 -3.57 7.56
CA TYR A 10 1.53 -3.18 7.95
C TYR A 10 1.32 -1.68 8.23
N LYS A 11 2.39 -0.91 8.27
CA LYS A 11 2.26 0.49 8.67
C LYS A 11 1.94 1.44 7.52
N ARG A 12 2.20 1.03 6.25
CA ARG A 12 2.13 1.97 5.12
C ARG A 12 1.85 1.35 3.75
N GLN A 13 1.53 0.06 3.67
CA GLN A 13 1.34 -0.66 2.40
C GLN A 13 0.13 -1.56 2.45
N GLY A 14 -0.49 -1.77 1.29
CA GLY A 14 -1.44 -2.85 1.11
C GLY A 14 -0.76 -4.22 1.19
N VAL A 15 -1.49 -5.22 1.58
CA VAL A 15 -1.03 -6.61 1.73
C VAL A 15 -1.84 -7.51 0.83
N LEU A 16 -1.14 -8.36 0.06
CA LEU A 16 -1.79 -9.34 -0.81
C LEU A 16 -2.47 -10.43 0.03
N CYS A 17 -3.70 -10.76 -0.32
CA CYS A 17 -4.50 -11.78 0.32
C CYS A 17 -5.40 -12.51 -0.70
N LEU A 18 -6.16 -13.46 -0.21
CA LEU A 18 -7.30 -14.03 -0.91
C LEU A 18 -8.58 -13.59 -0.22
N GLU A 19 -9.52 -13.09 -0.99
CA GLU A 19 -10.86 -12.73 -0.56
C GLU A 19 -11.85 -13.53 -1.38
N ASP A 20 -12.62 -14.39 -0.74
CA ASP A 20 -13.53 -15.34 -1.40
C ASP A 20 -12.86 -16.19 -2.50
N GLY A 21 -11.59 -16.57 -2.26
CA GLY A 21 -10.80 -17.37 -3.18
C GLY A 21 -10.21 -16.61 -4.36
N LYS A 22 -10.41 -15.29 -4.45
CA LYS A 22 -9.82 -14.42 -5.47
C LYS A 22 -8.66 -13.61 -4.91
N PRO A 23 -7.66 -13.26 -5.75
CA PRO A 23 -6.61 -12.36 -5.32
C PRO A 23 -7.20 -10.99 -4.94
N SER A 24 -6.77 -10.47 -3.80
CA SER A 24 -7.17 -9.18 -3.29
C SER A 24 -6.01 -8.51 -2.57
N ILE A 25 -6.14 -7.20 -2.33
CA ILE A 25 -5.17 -6.43 -1.57
C ILE A 25 -5.94 -5.65 -0.51
N VAL A 26 -5.67 -5.93 0.75
CA VAL A 26 -6.22 -5.18 1.86
C VAL A 26 -5.26 -4.05 2.24
N GLU A 27 -5.77 -2.83 2.29
CA GLU A 27 -4.97 -1.67 2.68
C GLU A 27 -4.67 -1.68 4.19
N TYR A 28 -3.52 -1.13 4.57
CA TYR A 28 -3.03 -1.15 5.95
C TYR A 28 -4.02 -0.55 6.96
N PHE A 29 -4.84 0.40 6.55
CA PHE A 29 -5.85 1.05 7.39
C PHE A 29 -7.18 0.26 7.49
N GLU A 30 -7.36 -0.75 6.64
CA GLU A 30 -8.50 -1.67 6.63
C GLU A 30 -8.21 -2.95 7.42
N MET A 31 -6.92 -3.25 7.66
CA MET A 31 -6.50 -4.42 8.42
C MET A 31 -6.92 -4.31 9.90
N THR A 32 -7.59 -5.33 10.40
CA THR A 32 -7.88 -5.47 11.83
C THR A 32 -6.64 -5.92 12.60
N ASP A 33 -6.65 -5.78 13.93
CA ASP A 33 -5.55 -6.26 14.77
C ASP A 33 -5.41 -7.79 14.72
N ASP A 34 -6.52 -8.52 14.57
CA ASP A 34 -6.51 -9.97 14.38
C ASP A 34 -5.80 -10.35 13.09
N MET A 35 -6.10 -9.67 11.98
CA MET A 35 -5.41 -9.90 10.70
C MET A 35 -3.90 -9.64 10.81
N ARG A 36 -3.50 -8.56 11.48
CA ARG A 36 -2.08 -8.20 11.66
C ARG A 36 -1.30 -9.23 12.49
N ASN A 37 -1.96 -9.92 13.38
CA ASN A 37 -1.34 -10.89 14.30
C ASN A 37 -1.55 -12.34 13.90
N LEU A 38 -2.35 -12.62 12.86
CA LEU A 38 -2.62 -13.96 12.38
C LEU A 38 -1.34 -14.63 11.87
N ARG A 39 -1.13 -15.88 12.29
CA ARG A 39 0.06 -16.63 11.96
C ARG A 39 -0.28 -18.02 11.44
N GLU A 40 0.56 -18.47 10.52
CA GLU A 40 0.58 -19.85 10.05
C GLU A 40 1.12 -20.80 11.12
N ALA A 41 0.96 -22.10 10.88
CA ALA A 41 1.43 -23.15 11.80
C ALA A 41 2.95 -23.10 12.09
N ASP A 42 3.73 -22.55 11.16
CA ASP A 42 5.18 -22.37 11.30
C ASP A 42 5.56 -21.07 12.03
N GLY A 43 4.57 -20.28 12.50
CA GLY A 43 4.74 -19.01 13.21
C GLY A 43 4.97 -17.81 12.31
N THR A 44 5.02 -17.97 10.98
CA THR A 44 5.10 -16.85 10.04
C THR A 44 3.78 -16.08 10.00
N LEU A 45 3.84 -14.81 9.64
CA LEU A 45 2.62 -13.99 9.45
C LEU A 45 1.84 -14.47 8.23
N THR A 46 0.54 -14.67 8.37
CA THR A 46 -0.34 -15.03 7.26
C THR A 46 -0.36 -13.92 6.21
N TYR A 47 -0.51 -12.68 6.65
CA TYR A 47 -0.49 -11.49 5.80
C TYR A 47 0.92 -10.90 5.73
N ARG A 48 1.87 -11.56 5.04
CA ARG A 48 3.29 -11.17 5.03
C ARG A 48 3.75 -10.47 3.75
N TYR A 49 2.96 -10.51 2.69
CA TYR A 49 3.37 -10.01 1.39
C TYR A 49 2.85 -8.58 1.17
N GLY A 50 3.70 -7.61 1.50
CA GLY A 50 3.41 -6.20 1.22
C GLY A 50 3.57 -5.87 -0.26
N VAL A 51 2.64 -5.09 -0.81
CA VAL A 51 2.62 -4.73 -2.23
C VAL A 51 3.48 -3.50 -2.47
N ILE A 52 4.37 -3.55 -3.44
CA ILE A 52 5.23 -2.43 -3.86
C ILE A 52 4.71 -1.71 -5.11
N LEU A 53 3.46 -1.98 -5.50
CA LEU A 53 2.76 -1.37 -6.64
C LEU A 53 3.36 -1.68 -8.04
N ASN A 54 4.13 -2.76 -8.15
CA ASN A 54 4.62 -3.26 -9.44
C ASN A 54 3.69 -4.37 -9.93
N TYR A 55 2.93 -4.10 -11.00
CA TYR A 55 1.95 -5.03 -11.56
C TYR A 55 2.25 -5.31 -13.02
N LEU A 56 2.13 -6.57 -13.41
CA LEU A 56 2.11 -7.02 -14.79
C LEU A 56 0.75 -7.63 -15.08
N PHE A 57 -0.04 -6.97 -15.89
CA PHE A 57 -1.32 -7.46 -16.34
C PHE A 57 -1.24 -8.01 -17.76
N ARG A 58 -1.90 -9.11 -18.00
CA ARG A 58 -2.20 -9.54 -19.37
C ARG A 58 -3.18 -8.55 -20.00
N VAL A 59 -2.88 -8.05 -21.18
CA VAL A 59 -3.70 -7.02 -21.87
C VAL A 59 -5.14 -7.48 -22.08
N ASP A 60 -5.34 -8.74 -22.48
CA ASP A 60 -6.68 -9.32 -22.70
C ASP A 60 -7.52 -9.35 -21.40
N GLN A 61 -6.87 -9.56 -20.23
CA GLN A 61 -7.56 -9.52 -18.95
C GLN A 61 -7.80 -8.07 -18.49
N LEU A 62 -6.83 -7.20 -18.71
CA LEU A 62 -6.98 -5.78 -18.40
C LEU A 62 -8.13 -5.14 -19.18
N CYS A 63 -8.29 -5.48 -20.46
CA CYS A 63 -9.40 -4.97 -21.27
C CYS A 63 -10.78 -5.34 -20.70
N LYS A 64 -10.91 -6.48 -20.01
CA LYS A 64 -12.18 -6.88 -19.36
C LYS A 64 -12.56 -5.97 -18.18
N THR A 65 -11.61 -5.23 -17.63
CA THR A 65 -11.85 -4.32 -16.49
C THR A 65 -12.19 -2.90 -16.90
N LEU A 66 -12.10 -2.55 -18.19
CA LEU A 66 -12.30 -1.17 -18.67
C LEU A 66 -13.71 -0.62 -18.39
N ASP A 67 -14.72 -1.48 -18.43
CA ASP A 67 -16.12 -1.10 -18.19
C ASP A 67 -16.53 -1.27 -16.71
N CYS A 68 -15.61 -1.65 -15.84
CA CYS A 68 -15.86 -1.85 -14.44
C CYS A 68 -15.61 -0.58 -13.63
N SER A 69 -16.48 -0.28 -12.66
CA SER A 69 -16.23 0.78 -11.69
C SER A 69 -15.36 0.27 -10.54
N LEU A 70 -14.29 0.99 -10.21
CA LEU A 70 -13.49 0.71 -9.02
C LEU A 70 -14.23 1.13 -7.76
N PRO A 71 -14.12 0.38 -6.66
CA PRO A 71 -14.69 0.74 -5.38
C PRO A 71 -14.08 2.04 -4.82
N LEU A 72 -14.84 2.72 -3.95
CA LEU A 72 -14.36 3.89 -3.24
C LEU A 72 -13.86 3.50 -1.84
N HIS A 73 -12.58 3.68 -1.60
CA HIS A 73 -11.97 3.54 -0.29
C HIS A 73 -12.11 4.82 0.51
N ARG A 74 -12.40 4.69 1.80
CA ARG A 74 -12.58 5.81 2.72
C ARG A 74 -11.49 5.80 3.78
N ALA A 75 -10.57 6.78 3.72
CA ALA A 75 -9.53 6.96 4.71
C ALA A 75 -9.86 8.17 5.60
N PHE A 76 -10.08 7.94 6.90
CA PHE A 76 -10.31 9.03 7.86
C PHE A 76 -8.98 9.69 8.20
N LYS A 77 -8.81 10.95 7.81
CA LYS A 77 -7.53 11.67 7.86
C LYS A 77 -7.68 13.09 8.39
N LYS A 78 -6.56 13.70 8.76
CA LYS A 78 -6.43 15.12 9.03
C LYS A 78 -6.49 15.88 7.70
N VAL A 79 -7.63 16.49 7.41
CA VAL A 79 -7.85 17.25 6.19
C VAL A 79 -7.75 18.73 6.52
N ALA A 80 -6.83 19.44 5.85
CA ALA A 80 -6.73 20.88 5.98
C ALA A 80 -8.06 21.53 5.58
N CYS A 81 -8.56 22.43 6.39
CA CYS A 81 -9.84 23.12 6.18
C CYS A 81 -9.70 24.61 6.44
N LEU A 82 -10.65 25.39 5.93
CA LEU A 82 -10.74 26.80 6.24
C LEU A 82 -11.26 27.00 7.67
N THR A 83 -10.84 28.08 8.30
CA THR A 83 -11.47 28.60 9.52
C THR A 83 -12.94 28.92 9.27
N ALA A 84 -13.75 29.02 10.33
CA ALA A 84 -15.18 29.27 10.20
C ALA A 84 -15.49 30.61 9.48
N ASP A 85 -14.60 31.58 9.57
CA ASP A 85 -14.67 32.88 8.87
C ASP A 85 -14.09 32.84 7.44
N GLY A 86 -13.52 31.69 7.02
CA GLY A 86 -12.94 31.51 5.69
C GLY A 86 -11.62 32.24 5.43
N THR A 87 -11.01 32.83 6.44
CA THR A 87 -9.85 33.72 6.26
C THR A 87 -8.50 33.00 6.28
N ALA A 88 -8.42 31.79 6.88
CA ALA A 88 -7.18 31.05 7.04
C ALA A 88 -7.38 29.55 6.82
N THR A 89 -6.29 28.85 6.46
CA THR A 89 -6.26 27.40 6.38
C THR A 89 -5.70 26.83 7.69
N VAL A 90 -6.43 25.91 8.29
CA VAL A 90 -6.03 25.21 9.51
C VAL A 90 -5.72 23.74 9.18
N LYS A 91 -4.63 23.22 9.72
CA LYS A 91 -4.34 21.77 9.74
C LYS A 91 -4.81 21.23 11.09
N PRO A 92 -5.83 20.39 11.13
CA PRO A 92 -6.36 19.87 12.38
C PRO A 92 -5.37 18.92 13.07
N GLU A 93 -5.41 18.89 14.38
CA GLU A 93 -4.57 17.98 15.18
C GLU A 93 -5.10 16.55 15.20
N GLN A 94 -6.40 16.39 14.97
CA GLN A 94 -7.08 15.10 14.90
C GLN A 94 -7.71 14.89 13.52
N PRO A 95 -7.93 13.63 13.09
CA PRO A 95 -8.69 13.35 11.88
C PRO A 95 -10.08 13.99 11.95
N ASN A 96 -10.47 14.67 10.87
CA ASN A 96 -11.70 15.45 10.78
C ASN A 96 -12.50 15.19 9.49
N GLY A 97 -11.97 14.37 8.57
CA GLY A 97 -12.64 14.15 7.29
C GLY A 97 -12.23 12.84 6.64
N TYR A 98 -13.07 12.37 5.72
CA TYR A 98 -12.78 11.23 4.89
C TYR A 98 -12.18 11.68 3.56
N LYS A 99 -11.01 11.12 3.22
CA LYS A 99 -10.49 11.15 1.86
C LYS A 99 -11.06 9.95 1.11
N LEU A 100 -11.67 10.19 -0.03
CA LEU A 100 -12.20 9.16 -0.91
C LEU A 100 -11.18 8.91 -2.02
N GLU A 101 -10.84 7.66 -2.26
CA GLU A 101 -9.87 7.25 -3.26
C GLU A 101 -10.37 6.02 -4.01
N THR A 102 -10.15 5.97 -5.32
CA THR A 102 -10.16 4.74 -6.11
C THR A 102 -8.73 4.26 -6.26
N LEU A 103 -8.49 2.98 -6.10
CA LEU A 103 -7.15 2.42 -6.08
C LEU A 103 -6.95 1.43 -7.24
N VAL A 104 -5.84 1.57 -7.96
CA VAL A 104 -5.49 0.65 -9.05
C VAL A 104 -5.31 -0.79 -8.55
N LEU A 105 -4.99 -0.96 -7.28
CA LEU A 105 -4.85 -2.28 -6.65
C LEU A 105 -6.15 -3.12 -6.67
N ASP A 106 -7.32 -2.47 -6.72
CA ASP A 106 -8.60 -3.17 -6.83
C ASP A 106 -8.74 -3.94 -8.14
N MET A 107 -7.98 -3.56 -9.17
CA MET A 107 -7.92 -4.31 -10.42
C MET A 107 -7.34 -5.72 -10.24
N VAL A 108 -6.59 -5.97 -9.16
CA VAL A 108 -6.10 -7.31 -8.81
C VAL A 108 -7.27 -8.21 -8.43
N HIS A 109 -8.22 -7.70 -7.65
CA HIS A 109 -9.43 -8.44 -7.27
C HIS A 109 -10.36 -8.77 -8.45
N MET A 110 -10.27 -7.99 -9.54
CA MET A 110 -11.01 -8.24 -10.78
C MET A 110 -10.40 -9.36 -11.62
N GLN A 111 -9.21 -9.85 -11.27
CA GLN A 111 -8.56 -10.97 -11.96
C GLN A 111 -9.04 -12.31 -11.40
N GLU A 112 -9.04 -13.35 -12.23
CA GLU A 112 -9.36 -14.71 -11.81
C GLU A 112 -8.26 -15.33 -10.95
N ASN A 113 -7.01 -14.96 -11.23
CA ASN A 113 -5.83 -15.43 -10.52
C ASN A 113 -4.71 -14.39 -10.57
N CYS A 114 -3.74 -14.56 -9.68
CA CYS A 114 -2.57 -13.70 -9.56
C CYS A 114 -1.35 -14.56 -9.24
N LEU A 115 -0.25 -14.31 -9.91
CA LEU A 115 1.04 -14.88 -9.55
C LEU A 115 1.76 -13.90 -8.63
N LEU A 116 2.00 -14.32 -7.39
CA LEU A 116 2.85 -13.60 -6.46
C LEU A 116 4.32 -13.81 -6.85
N TYR A 117 5.03 -12.69 -7.02
CA TYR A 117 6.47 -12.68 -7.26
C TYR A 117 7.16 -11.94 -6.10
N GLU A 118 7.79 -12.69 -5.22
CA GLU A 118 8.52 -12.12 -4.08
C GLU A 118 9.86 -11.54 -4.52
N VAL A 119 10.16 -10.33 -4.06
CA VAL A 119 11.40 -9.59 -4.39
C VAL A 119 12.10 -9.10 -3.12
N GLU A 120 13.38 -8.83 -3.24
CA GLU A 120 14.13 -8.15 -2.18
C GLU A 120 13.76 -6.67 -2.16
N ARG A 121 13.04 -6.25 -1.11
CA ARG A 121 12.49 -4.89 -0.99
C ARG A 121 13.54 -3.80 -1.24
N GLU A 122 14.72 -3.95 -0.68
CA GLU A 122 15.80 -2.97 -0.79
C GLU A 122 16.33 -2.79 -2.22
N LYS A 123 16.07 -3.76 -3.09
CA LYS A 123 16.45 -3.70 -4.51
C LYS A 123 15.35 -3.13 -5.41
N GLU A 124 14.09 -3.33 -5.02
CA GLU A 124 12.95 -3.08 -5.89
C GLU A 124 12.06 -1.92 -5.45
N PHE A 125 12.32 -1.33 -4.25
CA PHE A 125 11.41 -0.33 -3.70
C PHE A 125 12.14 0.78 -2.94
N ALA A 126 12.14 1.99 -3.52
CA ALA A 126 12.75 3.19 -2.94
C ALA A 126 11.73 4.37 -2.95
N PRO A 127 10.68 4.32 -2.11
CA PRO A 127 9.61 5.31 -2.16
C PRO A 127 10.04 6.66 -1.61
N VAL A 128 9.42 7.72 -2.14
CA VAL A 128 9.53 9.10 -1.63
C VAL A 128 8.14 9.54 -1.19
N LYS A 129 7.89 9.53 0.11
CA LYS A 129 6.61 9.89 0.75
C LYS A 129 6.75 11.04 1.74
N ASN A 130 7.95 11.27 2.25
CA ASN A 130 8.24 12.26 3.28
C ASN A 130 9.32 13.24 2.80
N ALA A 131 9.31 14.44 3.35
CA ALA A 131 10.35 15.44 3.07
C ALA A 131 11.71 14.99 3.63
N THR A 132 11.73 14.38 4.81
CA THR A 132 12.93 13.92 5.52
C THR A 132 12.66 12.59 6.24
N GLY A 133 13.72 11.89 6.65
CA GLY A 133 13.62 10.62 7.38
C GLY A 133 13.28 9.43 6.49
N VAL A 134 12.49 8.51 7.01
CA VAL A 134 12.09 7.28 6.28
C VAL A 134 11.25 7.63 5.06
N ASP A 135 11.46 6.89 3.96
CA ASP A 135 10.77 7.11 2.68
C ASP A 135 10.93 8.55 2.16
N SER A 136 12.12 9.11 2.25
CA SER A 136 12.49 10.44 1.75
C SER A 136 13.39 10.36 0.51
N VAL A 137 13.66 11.49 -0.11
CA VAL A 137 14.62 11.59 -1.22
C VAL A 137 15.98 11.05 -0.82
N ASP A 138 16.45 11.35 0.41
CA ASP A 138 17.76 10.92 0.88
C ASP A 138 17.84 9.40 1.04
N THR A 139 16.81 8.78 1.62
CA THR A 139 16.76 7.31 1.75
C THR A 139 16.62 6.62 0.39
N ALA A 140 15.84 7.20 -0.52
CA ALA A 140 15.70 6.66 -1.88
C ALA A 140 17.04 6.73 -2.65
N ARG A 141 17.76 7.86 -2.57
CA ARG A 141 19.10 8.01 -3.17
C ARG A 141 20.10 7.02 -2.60
N ALA A 142 20.07 6.81 -1.27
CA ALA A 142 20.95 5.83 -0.63
C ALA A 142 20.72 4.41 -1.15
N LEU A 143 19.45 3.99 -1.27
CA LEU A 143 19.08 2.68 -1.83
C LEU A 143 19.48 2.54 -3.30
N LEU A 144 19.25 3.56 -4.12
CA LEU A 144 19.63 3.55 -5.54
C LEU A 144 21.15 3.41 -5.70
N LYS A 145 21.94 4.16 -4.90
CA LYS A 145 23.41 4.03 -4.89
C LYS A 145 23.86 2.64 -4.45
N GLN A 146 23.25 2.08 -3.42
CA GLN A 146 23.53 0.72 -2.94
C GLN A 146 23.29 -0.31 -4.03
N ASN A 147 22.30 -0.09 -4.89
CA ASN A 147 21.95 -0.93 -6.03
C ASN A 147 22.73 -0.59 -7.32
N GLY A 148 23.79 0.22 -7.22
CA GLY A 148 24.69 0.52 -8.34
C GLY A 148 24.16 1.54 -9.34
N VAL A 149 23.09 2.29 -9.00
CA VAL A 149 22.57 3.36 -9.86
C VAL A 149 23.43 4.61 -9.68
N ALA A 150 23.97 5.12 -10.77
CA ALA A 150 24.65 6.42 -10.80
C ALA A 150 23.60 7.54 -10.70
N LEU A 151 23.78 8.45 -9.75
CA LEU A 151 22.89 9.60 -9.49
C LEU A 151 23.65 10.89 -9.67
#